data_f10327b129e7085f4e77aac54f897aa8
#
_entry.id   f10327b129e7085f4e77aac54f897aa8
#
_cell.length_a   1.000
_cell.length_b   1.000
_cell.length_c   1.000
_cell.angle_alpha   90.00
_cell.angle_beta   90.00
_cell.angle_gamma   90.00
#
_symmetry.space_group_name_H-M   'P 1'
#
loop_
_entity.id
_entity.type
_entity.pdbx_description
1 polymer ?
#
loop_
_entity_poly.entity_id
_entity_poly.type
_entity_poly.pdbx_seq_one_letter_code
_entity_poly.pdbx_strand_id
1 'polypeptide(L)'
;MNLFWFLSSVESDAESKTVLDSELARPRRVLTVTAIALVSFFLWAYGSEIDQVARAPGVVIPSSKIQIVQSKDGGVLLALPVAAGDAVTKGQVVAQFDITDAEADYREAKARAAGLSASMTRLKAEIFGTEPVFSEQSLEYPQFVESQLALFVKRRAAQYEEIESLAGILALVREEIAMNEPLERMGDVSKTEILRLQRQEAELVAKVSNTRNQYFQDVQAEFNETEGQLEGVMQALVQRHRQLKQKTIFAPVSGIVKNIRVTTEGGVIRPGEDVMEIVPVDDDLVIEAKLSPADIGFIREGQVAAVKIDAFDYTIYGDLPGTLFYISADTLEDSTRQGEIPFYRIHVRTQGRVFSGKPEADLHILPGMTATVEVRTGKNTVLNYLLKPIAKTLVESMGER
;
A
#
# COMPACT_ATOMS: atom_id res chain seq x y z
N MET A 1 49.71 -99.07 48.07
CA MET A 1 50.70 -98.11 47.62
C MET A 1 50.21 -97.61 46.23
N ASN A 2 49.82 -96.32 46.08
CA ASN A 2 49.37 -95.57 44.92
C ASN A 2 47.87 -95.05 44.92
N LEU A 3 47.48 -94.38 45.98
CA LEU A 3 46.26 -93.59 45.97
C LEU A 3 46.49 -92.10 46.27
N PHE A 4 47.70 -91.66 46.58
CA PHE A 4 48.03 -90.27 46.93
C PHE A 4 48.44 -89.38 45.71
N TRP A 5 48.74 -89.96 44.60
CA TRP A 5 49.20 -89.21 43.43
C TRP A 5 48.06 -88.67 42.53
N PHE A 6 46.84 -89.20 42.69
CA PHE A 6 45.69 -88.83 41.89
C PHE A 6 44.87 -87.61 42.43
N LEU A 7 45.05 -87.32 43.72
CA LEU A 7 44.44 -86.22 44.39
C LEU A 7 45.20 -84.88 44.26
N SER A 8 46.51 -84.90 44.03
CA SER A 8 47.35 -83.72 43.85
C SER A 8 47.28 -83.12 42.45
N SER A 9 46.88 -83.88 41.43
CA SER A 9 46.71 -83.39 40.05
C SER A 9 45.39 -82.74 39.81
N VAL A 10 44.35 -83.02 40.60
CA VAL A 10 43.00 -82.41 40.45
C VAL A 10 42.94 -81.04 41.16
N GLU A 11 43.72 -80.82 42.24
CA GLU A 11 43.78 -79.57 42.97
C GLU A 11 44.57 -78.48 42.22
N SER A 12 45.62 -78.86 41.45
CA SER A 12 46.41 -77.92 40.64
C SER A 12 45.69 -77.40 39.42
N ASP A 13 44.76 -78.22 38.85
CA ASP A 13 43.93 -77.80 37.68
C ASP A 13 42.77 -76.90 38.07
N ALA A 14 42.27 -76.94 39.31
CA ALA A 14 41.24 -76.08 39.85
C ALA A 14 41.78 -74.67 40.23
N GLU A 15 42.97 -74.59 40.79
CA GLU A 15 43.62 -73.30 41.12
C GLU A 15 44.12 -72.57 39.85
N SER A 16 44.63 -73.30 38.84
CA SER A 16 45.05 -72.68 37.58
C SER A 16 43.87 -72.12 36.80
N LYS A 17 42.70 -72.78 36.87
CA LYS A 17 41.45 -72.20 36.21
C LYS A 17 40.92 -70.99 36.95
N THR A 18 40.97 -70.91 38.25
CA THR A 18 40.53 -69.77 39.06
C THR A 18 41.40 -68.55 38.87
N VAL A 19 42.75 -68.77 38.79
CA VAL A 19 43.68 -67.64 38.51
C VAL A 19 43.60 -67.13 37.07
N LEU A 20 43.43 -68.01 36.09
CA LEU A 20 43.21 -67.63 34.71
C LEU A 20 41.87 -66.86 34.52
N ASP A 21 40.80 -67.29 35.20
CA ASP A 21 39.49 -66.59 35.14
C ASP A 21 39.54 -65.21 35.85
N SER A 22 40.35 -65.02 36.90
CA SER A 22 40.52 -63.75 37.57
C SER A 22 41.40 -62.76 36.78
N GLU A 23 42.42 -63.22 36.08
CA GLU A 23 43.25 -62.39 35.19
C GLU A 23 42.48 -61.98 33.88
N LEU A 24 41.64 -62.83 33.39
CA LEU A 24 40.78 -62.52 32.19
C LEU A 24 39.52 -61.70 32.55
N ALA A 25 39.12 -61.66 33.83
CA ALA A 25 37.93 -60.87 34.22
C ALA A 25 38.17 -59.38 34.18
N ARG A 26 39.41 -58.90 34.39
CA ARG A 26 39.70 -57.44 34.23
C ARG A 26 39.63 -56.90 32.81
N PRO A 27 40.30 -57.53 31.80
CA PRO A 27 40.21 -57.08 30.43
C PRO A 27 38.82 -57.24 29.87
N ARG A 28 38.04 -58.25 30.27
CA ARG A 28 36.66 -58.48 29.86
C ARG A 28 35.70 -57.39 30.36
N ARG A 29 35.89 -56.89 31.63
CA ARG A 29 35.12 -55.77 32.18
C ARG A 29 35.48 -54.45 31.47
N VAL A 30 36.74 -54.22 31.17
CA VAL A 30 37.16 -53.05 30.39
C VAL A 30 36.56 -53.10 28.97
N LEU A 31 36.60 -54.25 28.33
CA LEU A 31 36.04 -54.45 27.02
C LEU A 31 34.51 -54.28 26.97
N THR A 32 33.80 -54.80 28.00
CA THR A 32 32.35 -54.58 28.11
C THR A 32 31.98 -53.14 28.39
N VAL A 33 32.71 -52.40 29.28
CA VAL A 33 32.49 -50.99 29.54
C VAL A 33 32.75 -50.16 28.28
N THR A 34 33.85 -50.46 27.57
CA THR A 34 34.18 -49.76 26.33
C THR A 34 33.11 -50.03 25.23
N ALA A 35 32.64 -51.25 25.13
CA ALA A 35 31.58 -51.61 24.20
C ALA A 35 30.25 -50.91 24.51
N ILE A 36 29.86 -50.84 25.80
CA ILE A 36 28.67 -50.10 26.24
C ILE A 36 28.82 -48.58 25.96
N ALA A 37 29.98 -48.00 26.27
CA ALA A 37 30.28 -46.59 26.00
C ALA A 37 30.18 -46.28 24.50
N LEU A 38 30.71 -47.16 23.66
CA LEU A 38 30.68 -47.01 22.20
C LEU A 38 29.26 -47.10 21.63
N VAL A 39 28.47 -48.07 22.11
CA VAL A 39 27.04 -48.21 21.74
C VAL A 39 26.26 -46.99 22.21
N SER A 40 26.47 -46.54 23.43
CA SER A 40 25.82 -45.33 23.96
C SER A 40 26.21 -44.08 23.16
N PHE A 41 27.46 -43.95 22.75
CA PHE A 41 27.94 -42.86 21.90
C PHE A 41 27.24 -42.88 20.52
N PHE A 42 27.15 -44.05 19.88
CA PHE A 42 26.47 -44.17 18.58
C PHE A 42 24.96 -43.89 18.67
N LEU A 43 24.29 -44.33 19.75
CA LEU A 43 22.89 -44.03 20.03
C LEU A 43 22.69 -42.54 20.24
N TRP A 44 23.56 -41.90 21.02
CA TRP A 44 23.53 -40.45 21.21
C TRP A 44 23.81 -39.70 19.91
N ALA A 45 24.83 -40.09 19.13
CA ALA A 45 25.20 -39.48 17.86
C ALA A 45 24.11 -39.65 16.78
N TYR A 46 23.33 -40.73 16.84
CA TYR A 46 22.15 -40.93 15.98
C TYR A 46 20.97 -40.03 16.35
N GLY A 47 20.75 -39.80 17.67
CA GLY A 47 19.64 -38.97 18.17
C GLY A 47 19.94 -37.47 18.22
N SER A 48 21.22 -37.07 18.16
CA SER A 48 21.63 -35.66 18.23
C SER A 48 21.65 -35.03 16.86
N GLU A 49 20.86 -33.96 16.66
CA GLU A 49 20.77 -33.18 15.42
C GLU A 49 21.69 -31.96 15.49
N ILE A 50 22.36 -31.66 14.39
CA ILE A 50 23.15 -30.43 14.15
C ILE A 50 22.53 -29.70 12.99
N ASP A 51 22.31 -28.38 13.14
CA ASP A 51 21.85 -27.51 12.07
C ASP A 51 22.91 -27.44 10.95
N GLN A 52 22.48 -27.68 9.73
CA GLN A 52 23.29 -27.49 8.53
C GLN A 52 23.04 -26.08 8.01
N VAL A 53 24.10 -25.29 7.80
CA VAL A 53 24.03 -23.92 7.31
C VAL A 53 24.87 -23.77 6.05
N ALA A 54 24.33 -23.02 5.09
CA ALA A 54 25.10 -22.52 3.96
C ALA A 54 25.56 -21.10 4.29
N ARG A 55 26.86 -20.82 4.05
CA ARG A 55 27.47 -19.53 4.35
C ARG A 55 27.69 -18.73 3.08
N ALA A 56 27.24 -17.48 3.10
CA ALA A 56 27.41 -16.57 1.99
C ALA A 56 27.93 -15.21 2.49
N PRO A 57 29.08 -14.73 2.01
CA PRO A 57 29.53 -13.37 2.26
C PRO A 57 28.59 -12.39 1.59
N GLY A 58 28.29 -11.29 2.26
CA GLY A 58 27.34 -10.31 1.77
C GLY A 58 27.65 -8.88 2.21
N VAL A 59 26.82 -7.97 1.77
CA VAL A 59 26.90 -6.54 2.08
C VAL A 59 25.51 -6.04 2.42
N VAL A 60 25.41 -5.18 3.41
CA VAL A 60 24.18 -4.47 3.75
C VAL A 60 23.86 -3.49 2.63
N ILE A 61 22.72 -3.66 1.98
CA ILE A 61 22.21 -2.74 0.99
C ILE A 61 21.00 -1.99 1.55
N PRO A 62 20.67 -0.79 1.08
CA PRO A 62 19.43 -0.12 1.43
C PRO A 62 18.24 -1.02 1.06
N SER A 63 17.28 -1.16 1.97
CA SER A 63 16.05 -1.95 1.74
C SER A 63 15.21 -1.39 0.61
N SER A 64 15.27 -0.08 0.40
CA SER A 64 14.53 0.65 -0.62
C SER A 64 15.47 1.47 -1.50
N LYS A 65 15.12 1.56 -2.78
CA LYS A 65 15.85 2.42 -3.73
C LYS A 65 15.66 3.89 -3.35
N ILE A 66 16.68 4.71 -3.70
CA ILE A 66 16.61 6.17 -3.57
C ILE A 66 15.30 6.65 -4.21
N GLN A 67 14.53 7.41 -3.45
CA GLN A 67 13.30 8.01 -3.93
C GLN A 67 13.60 9.40 -4.49
N ILE A 68 13.29 9.58 -5.77
CA ILE A 68 13.42 10.86 -6.43
C ILE A 68 12.09 11.59 -6.25
N VAL A 69 12.14 12.77 -5.64
CA VAL A 69 11.00 13.65 -5.44
C VAL A 69 10.99 14.65 -6.59
N GLN A 70 9.95 14.55 -7.45
CA GLN A 70 9.80 15.40 -8.63
C GLN A 70 8.64 16.37 -8.47
N SER A 71 8.77 17.55 -9.09
CA SER A 71 7.65 18.48 -9.23
C SER A 71 6.82 18.13 -10.45
N LYS A 72 5.54 17.78 -10.27
CA LYS A 72 4.67 17.41 -11.39
C LYS A 72 4.33 18.60 -12.29
N ASP A 73 3.93 19.71 -11.69
CA ASP A 73 3.41 20.90 -12.42
C ASP A 73 4.41 22.05 -12.47
N GLY A 74 5.56 21.92 -11.78
CA GLY A 74 6.55 22.99 -11.69
C GLY A 74 6.03 24.24 -10.98
N GLY A 75 6.80 25.33 -11.07
CA GLY A 75 6.45 26.63 -10.51
C GLY A 75 7.63 27.34 -9.87
N VAL A 76 7.36 28.48 -9.25
CA VAL A 76 8.33 29.25 -8.47
C VAL A 76 8.46 28.63 -7.09
N LEU A 77 9.66 28.26 -6.66
CA LEU A 77 9.94 27.73 -5.33
C LEU A 77 9.81 28.84 -4.30
N LEU A 78 8.83 28.73 -3.39
CA LEU A 78 8.59 29.70 -2.33
C LEU A 78 9.46 29.43 -1.11
N ALA A 79 9.52 28.17 -0.67
CA ALA A 79 10.29 27.76 0.51
C ALA A 79 10.77 26.31 0.38
N LEU A 80 11.94 26.05 0.97
CA LEU A 80 12.56 24.73 1.08
C LEU A 80 12.91 24.47 2.55
N PRO A 81 11.98 23.92 3.35
CA PRO A 81 12.15 23.79 4.80
C PRO A 81 13.13 22.67 5.23
N VAL A 82 13.83 22.05 4.28
CA VAL A 82 14.78 20.94 4.51
C VAL A 82 16.09 21.20 3.81
N ALA A 83 17.20 20.76 4.42
CA ALA A 83 18.54 20.82 3.86
C ALA A 83 19.08 19.40 3.51
N ALA A 84 20.12 19.34 2.69
CA ALA A 84 20.82 18.08 2.43
C ALA A 84 21.45 17.56 3.74
N GLY A 85 21.19 16.30 4.05
CA GLY A 85 21.57 15.65 5.31
C GLY A 85 20.47 15.59 6.36
N ASP A 86 19.38 16.31 6.19
CA ASP A 86 18.27 16.31 7.16
C ASP A 86 17.48 14.98 7.09
N ALA A 87 17.03 14.54 8.27
CA ALA A 87 16.10 13.44 8.40
C ALA A 87 14.67 13.95 8.21
N VAL A 88 13.91 13.30 7.32
CA VAL A 88 12.51 13.61 7.04
C VAL A 88 11.62 12.41 7.32
N THR A 89 10.39 12.69 7.77
CA THR A 89 9.37 11.66 7.97
C THR A 89 8.40 11.63 6.78
N LYS A 90 7.81 10.48 6.52
CA LYS A 90 6.79 10.33 5.48
C LYS A 90 5.64 11.30 5.70
N GLY A 91 5.28 12.07 4.67
CA GLY A 91 4.24 13.09 4.73
C GLY A 91 4.69 14.46 5.25
N GLN A 92 5.97 14.63 5.60
CA GLN A 92 6.54 15.93 5.95
C GLN A 92 6.64 16.80 4.70
N VAL A 93 6.36 18.10 4.84
CA VAL A 93 6.54 19.08 3.76
C VAL A 93 8.04 19.26 3.49
N VAL A 94 8.44 19.07 2.23
CA VAL A 94 9.84 19.17 1.81
C VAL A 94 10.10 20.31 0.81
N ALA A 95 9.06 20.76 0.11
CA ALA A 95 9.14 21.95 -0.73
C ALA A 95 7.76 22.60 -0.85
N GLN A 96 7.74 23.93 -0.96
CA GLN A 96 6.53 24.72 -1.18
C GLN A 96 6.74 25.61 -2.40
N PHE A 97 5.81 25.55 -3.34
CA PHE A 97 5.75 26.45 -4.49
C PHE A 97 4.79 27.60 -4.24
N ASP A 98 4.93 28.66 -5.00
CA ASP A 98 3.96 29.74 -5.04
C ASP A 98 2.58 29.19 -5.45
N ILE A 99 1.60 29.45 -4.57
CA ILE A 99 0.22 28.99 -4.72
C ILE A 99 -0.72 30.06 -5.28
N THR A 100 -0.25 31.30 -5.44
CA THR A 100 -1.09 32.48 -5.71
C THR A 100 -2.04 32.25 -6.88
N ASP A 101 -1.50 31.85 -8.03
CA ASP A 101 -2.30 31.61 -9.24
C ASP A 101 -3.21 30.38 -9.07
N ALA A 102 -2.66 29.28 -8.54
CA ALA A 102 -3.43 28.04 -8.36
C ALA A 102 -4.57 28.21 -7.35
N GLU A 103 -4.36 29.02 -6.32
CA GLU A 103 -5.39 29.35 -5.34
C GLU A 103 -6.47 30.29 -5.93
N ALA A 104 -6.08 31.26 -6.75
CA ALA A 104 -7.00 32.13 -7.46
C ALA A 104 -7.90 31.31 -8.41
N ASP A 105 -7.30 30.44 -9.23
CA ASP A 105 -8.02 29.53 -10.12
C ASP A 105 -8.99 28.61 -9.37
N TYR A 106 -8.55 28.06 -8.25
CA TYR A 106 -9.41 27.21 -7.40
C TYR A 106 -10.60 27.99 -6.83
N ARG A 107 -10.34 29.21 -6.30
CA ARG A 107 -11.40 30.09 -5.76
C ARG A 107 -12.40 30.50 -6.82
N GLU A 108 -11.93 30.84 -8.03
CA GLU A 108 -12.81 31.13 -9.17
C GLU A 108 -13.72 29.96 -9.52
N ALA A 109 -13.14 28.77 -9.69
CA ALA A 109 -13.93 27.56 -10.01
C ALA A 109 -14.92 27.22 -8.88
N LYS A 110 -14.53 27.42 -7.61
CA LYS A 110 -15.41 27.19 -6.44
C LYS A 110 -16.60 28.17 -6.43
N ALA A 111 -16.34 29.45 -6.68
CA ALA A 111 -17.39 30.47 -6.74
C ALA A 111 -18.38 30.19 -7.90
N ARG A 112 -17.85 29.80 -9.07
CA ARG A 112 -18.68 29.46 -10.24
C ARG A 112 -19.54 28.22 -9.98
N ALA A 113 -18.99 27.19 -9.35
CA ALA A 113 -19.74 25.99 -8.93
C ALA A 113 -20.85 26.34 -7.94
N ALA A 114 -20.57 27.20 -6.96
CA ALA A 114 -21.56 27.66 -5.99
C ALA A 114 -22.71 28.44 -6.66
N GLY A 115 -22.42 29.32 -7.61
CA GLY A 115 -23.43 30.05 -8.38
C GLY A 115 -24.34 29.14 -9.20
N LEU A 116 -23.76 28.17 -9.93
CA LEU A 116 -24.52 27.17 -10.71
C LEU A 116 -25.33 26.25 -9.79
N SER A 117 -24.77 25.83 -8.64
CA SER A 117 -25.48 25.04 -7.63
C SER A 117 -26.69 25.78 -7.05
N ALA A 118 -26.55 27.08 -6.80
CA ALA A 118 -27.68 27.91 -6.37
C ALA A 118 -28.77 28.00 -7.46
N SER A 119 -28.37 28.17 -8.73
CA SER A 119 -29.29 28.16 -9.86
C SER A 119 -30.03 26.83 -9.98
N MET A 120 -29.31 25.70 -9.88
CA MET A 120 -29.90 24.36 -9.88
C MET A 120 -30.92 24.16 -8.76
N THR A 121 -30.61 24.66 -7.57
CA THR A 121 -31.54 24.57 -6.43
C THR A 121 -32.83 25.35 -6.69
N ARG A 122 -32.73 26.56 -7.27
CA ARG A 122 -33.90 27.35 -7.71
C ARG A 122 -34.72 26.59 -8.74
N LEU A 123 -34.09 26.10 -9.81
CA LEU A 123 -34.76 25.42 -10.89
C LEU A 123 -35.46 24.13 -10.43
N LYS A 124 -34.83 23.36 -9.54
CA LYS A 124 -35.47 22.22 -8.88
C LYS A 124 -36.71 22.63 -8.14
N ALA A 125 -36.62 23.71 -7.34
CA ALA A 125 -37.76 24.23 -6.58
C ALA A 125 -38.92 24.68 -7.51
N GLU A 126 -38.61 25.32 -8.65
CA GLU A 126 -39.60 25.71 -9.67
C GLU A 126 -40.27 24.49 -10.32
N ILE A 127 -39.51 23.42 -10.67
CA ILE A 127 -40.05 22.18 -11.27
C ILE A 127 -40.97 21.44 -10.31
N PHE A 128 -40.53 21.27 -9.03
CA PHE A 128 -41.28 20.48 -8.04
C PHE A 128 -42.28 21.30 -7.22
N GLY A 129 -42.33 22.62 -7.39
CA GLY A 129 -43.24 23.50 -6.65
C GLY A 129 -42.90 23.61 -5.14
N THR A 130 -41.62 23.38 -4.77
CA THR A 130 -41.14 23.41 -3.39
C THR A 130 -40.40 24.73 -3.12
N GLU A 131 -40.07 24.99 -1.84
CA GLU A 131 -39.16 26.10 -1.49
C GLU A 131 -37.70 25.65 -1.75
N PRO A 132 -36.82 26.55 -2.28
CA PRO A 132 -35.43 26.23 -2.56
C PRO A 132 -34.61 26.05 -1.26
N VAL A 133 -33.97 24.89 -1.10
CA VAL A 133 -33.08 24.59 0.02
C VAL A 133 -31.65 24.57 -0.51
N PHE A 134 -30.88 25.61 -0.19
CA PHE A 134 -29.51 25.80 -0.71
C PHE A 134 -28.51 24.92 0.05
N SER A 135 -27.51 24.42 -0.67
CA SER A 135 -26.41 23.62 -0.13
C SER A 135 -25.45 24.49 0.68
N GLU A 136 -24.70 23.87 1.60
CA GLU A 136 -23.67 24.54 2.41
C GLU A 136 -22.63 25.28 1.53
N GLN A 137 -22.25 24.68 0.40
CA GLN A 137 -21.33 25.29 -0.56
C GLN A 137 -21.89 26.58 -1.19
N SER A 138 -23.21 26.64 -1.45
CA SER A 138 -23.86 27.85 -1.98
C SER A 138 -23.99 28.91 -0.89
N LEU A 139 -24.18 28.50 0.37
CA LEU A 139 -24.32 29.43 1.52
C LEU A 139 -23.02 30.19 1.82
N GLU A 140 -21.84 29.64 1.43
CA GLU A 140 -20.57 30.40 1.51
C GLU A 140 -20.57 31.68 0.63
N TYR A 141 -21.50 31.76 -0.34
CA TYR A 141 -21.63 32.90 -1.29
C TYR A 141 -23.04 33.49 -1.22
N PRO A 142 -23.37 34.26 -0.17
CA PRO A 142 -24.73 34.77 0.08
C PRO A 142 -25.33 35.53 -1.10
N GLN A 143 -24.50 36.28 -1.85
CA GLN A 143 -24.93 37.04 -3.03
C GLN A 143 -25.59 36.18 -4.11
N PHE A 144 -25.13 34.93 -4.32
CA PHE A 144 -25.77 34.02 -5.28
C PHE A 144 -27.09 33.50 -4.75
N VAL A 145 -27.13 33.16 -3.46
CA VAL A 145 -28.36 32.67 -2.81
C VAL A 145 -29.45 33.74 -2.83
N GLU A 146 -29.15 34.99 -2.44
CA GLU A 146 -30.08 36.11 -2.46
C GLU A 146 -30.62 36.37 -3.88
N SER A 147 -29.71 36.40 -4.88
CA SER A 147 -30.08 36.61 -6.27
C SER A 147 -31.02 35.52 -6.78
N GLN A 148 -30.73 34.26 -6.51
CA GLN A 148 -31.55 33.14 -6.97
C GLN A 148 -32.89 33.08 -6.24
N LEU A 149 -32.91 33.39 -4.94
CA LEU A 149 -34.13 33.47 -4.15
C LEU A 149 -35.07 34.60 -4.68
N ALA A 150 -34.50 35.78 -4.91
CA ALA A 150 -35.24 36.90 -5.48
C ALA A 150 -35.83 36.58 -6.87
N LEU A 151 -35.03 35.88 -7.69
CA LEU A 151 -35.49 35.44 -9.02
C LEU A 151 -36.61 34.39 -8.91
N PHE A 152 -36.48 33.40 -7.99
CA PHE A 152 -37.53 32.42 -7.71
C PHE A 152 -38.85 33.09 -7.36
N VAL A 153 -38.83 34.02 -6.40
CA VAL A 153 -40.04 34.73 -5.97
C VAL A 153 -40.68 35.51 -7.13
N LYS A 154 -39.88 36.24 -7.91
CA LYS A 154 -40.38 37.02 -9.06
C LYS A 154 -40.98 36.15 -10.15
N ARG A 155 -40.31 35.07 -10.56
CA ARG A 155 -40.81 34.14 -11.57
C ARG A 155 -42.10 33.45 -11.15
N ARG A 156 -42.16 32.99 -9.90
CA ARG A 156 -43.34 32.37 -9.32
C ARG A 156 -44.53 33.34 -9.27
N ALA A 157 -44.28 34.57 -8.85
CA ALA A 157 -45.33 35.61 -8.83
C ALA A 157 -45.85 35.92 -10.23
N ALA A 158 -44.98 36.14 -11.22
CA ALA A 158 -45.37 36.42 -12.61
C ALA A 158 -46.17 35.26 -13.21
N GLN A 159 -45.76 34.02 -13.02
CA GLN A 159 -46.53 32.86 -13.50
C GLN A 159 -47.90 32.76 -12.84
N TYR A 160 -47.97 33.02 -11.53
CA TYR A 160 -49.22 32.98 -10.78
C TYR A 160 -50.20 34.06 -11.28
N GLU A 161 -49.73 35.31 -11.42
CA GLU A 161 -50.53 36.43 -11.90
C GLU A 161 -51.08 36.21 -13.32
N GLU A 162 -50.27 35.62 -14.24
CA GLU A 162 -50.70 35.31 -15.61
C GLU A 162 -51.79 34.24 -15.60
N ILE A 163 -51.60 33.15 -14.86
CA ILE A 163 -52.59 32.07 -14.73
C ILE A 163 -53.86 32.56 -14.04
N GLU A 164 -53.79 33.38 -12.98
CA GLU A 164 -54.92 33.96 -12.28
C GLU A 164 -55.74 34.89 -13.20
N SER A 165 -55.03 35.74 -13.97
CA SER A 165 -55.68 36.59 -14.97
C SER A 165 -56.49 35.79 -15.99
N LEU A 166 -55.89 34.73 -16.59
CA LEU A 166 -56.57 33.85 -17.54
C LEU A 166 -57.71 33.07 -16.88
N ALA A 167 -57.54 32.64 -15.64
CA ALA A 167 -58.59 31.94 -14.85
C ALA A 167 -59.76 32.88 -14.55
N GLY A 168 -59.49 34.17 -14.27
CA GLY A 168 -60.54 35.19 -14.11
C GLY A 168 -61.36 35.39 -15.35
N ILE A 169 -60.74 35.51 -16.52
CA ILE A 169 -61.47 35.63 -17.82
C ILE A 169 -62.25 34.35 -18.07
N LEU A 170 -61.69 33.16 -17.81
CA LEU A 170 -62.41 31.89 -17.96
C LEU A 170 -63.61 31.78 -17.05
N ALA A 171 -63.55 32.28 -15.83
CA ALA A 171 -64.68 32.32 -14.86
C ALA A 171 -65.83 33.21 -15.42
N LEU A 172 -65.53 34.39 -15.98
CA LEU A 172 -66.53 35.27 -16.61
C LEU A 172 -67.20 34.60 -17.79
N VAL A 173 -66.47 33.91 -18.65
CA VAL A 173 -67.07 33.18 -19.79
C VAL A 173 -67.96 32.05 -19.35
N ARG A 174 -67.56 31.33 -18.28
CA ARG A 174 -68.41 30.28 -17.66
C ARG A 174 -69.67 30.83 -17.04
N GLU A 175 -69.62 31.97 -16.39
CA GLU A 175 -70.79 32.67 -15.86
C GLU A 175 -71.71 33.12 -17.00
N GLU A 176 -71.16 33.64 -18.11
CA GLU A 176 -71.96 34.02 -19.29
C GLU A 176 -72.64 32.80 -19.90
N ILE A 177 -71.99 31.65 -20.03
CA ILE A 177 -72.60 30.38 -20.47
C ILE A 177 -73.74 29.99 -19.57
N ALA A 178 -73.54 29.99 -18.24
CA ALA A 178 -74.51 29.61 -17.22
C ALA A 178 -75.77 30.50 -17.24
N MET A 179 -75.60 31.81 -17.53
CA MET A 179 -76.70 32.73 -17.73
C MET A 179 -77.48 32.52 -19.05
N ASN A 180 -76.77 32.16 -20.12
CA ASN A 180 -77.39 32.00 -21.46
C ASN A 180 -78.02 30.61 -21.68
N GLU A 181 -77.59 29.57 -21.05
CA GLU A 181 -78.11 28.20 -21.17
C GLU A 181 -79.62 28.10 -20.86
N PRO A 182 -80.24 28.73 -19.82
CA PRO A 182 -81.64 28.70 -19.55
C PRO A 182 -82.44 29.52 -20.67
N LEU A 183 -81.87 30.61 -21.18
CA LEU A 183 -82.46 31.44 -22.20
C LEU A 183 -82.52 30.74 -23.60
N GLU A 184 -81.47 29.92 -23.89
CA GLU A 184 -81.44 29.05 -25.10
C GLU A 184 -82.60 28.03 -25.02
N ARG A 185 -82.85 27.42 -23.88
CA ARG A 185 -83.92 26.46 -23.67
C ARG A 185 -85.31 27.12 -23.86
N MET A 186 -85.43 28.42 -23.55
CA MET A 186 -86.66 29.20 -23.80
C MET A 186 -86.76 29.69 -25.22
N GLY A 187 -85.70 29.60 -26.02
CA GLY A 187 -85.64 30.06 -27.42
C GLY A 187 -85.26 31.55 -27.63
N ASP A 188 -84.92 32.22 -26.54
CA ASP A 188 -84.53 33.66 -26.53
C ASP A 188 -83.07 33.89 -26.99
N VAL A 189 -82.24 32.88 -26.89
CA VAL A 189 -80.82 32.90 -27.32
C VAL A 189 -80.60 31.79 -28.36
N SER A 190 -79.80 32.10 -29.38
CA SER A 190 -79.44 31.11 -30.39
C SER A 190 -78.46 30.08 -29.90
N LYS A 191 -78.66 28.82 -30.30
CA LYS A 191 -77.68 27.73 -29.99
C LYS A 191 -76.29 28.02 -30.55
N THR A 192 -76.18 28.79 -31.62
CA THR A 192 -74.87 29.24 -32.19
C THR A 192 -74.12 30.13 -31.22
N GLU A 193 -74.82 30.93 -30.45
CA GLU A 193 -74.17 31.76 -29.42
C GLU A 193 -73.60 30.93 -28.23
N ILE A 194 -74.38 29.96 -27.75
CA ILE A 194 -73.85 29.02 -26.75
C ILE A 194 -72.58 28.26 -27.26
N LEU A 195 -72.65 27.78 -28.55
CA LEU A 195 -71.47 27.10 -29.12
C LEU A 195 -70.29 28.05 -29.31
N ARG A 196 -70.52 29.34 -29.59
CA ARG A 196 -69.43 30.34 -29.60
C ARG A 196 -68.76 30.53 -28.30
N LEU A 197 -69.53 30.64 -27.21
CA LEU A 197 -69.05 30.80 -25.86
C LEU A 197 -68.33 29.53 -25.37
N GLN A 198 -68.85 28.33 -25.66
CA GLN A 198 -68.17 27.05 -25.32
C GLN A 198 -66.86 26.92 -26.08
N ARG A 199 -66.74 27.38 -27.35
CA ARG A 199 -65.48 27.44 -28.07
C ARG A 199 -64.51 28.39 -27.38
N GLN A 200 -64.95 29.57 -26.98
CA GLN A 200 -64.14 30.54 -26.25
C GLN A 200 -63.65 29.98 -24.88
N GLU A 201 -64.54 29.27 -24.15
CA GLU A 201 -64.15 28.55 -22.93
C GLU A 201 -63.01 27.54 -23.21
N ALA A 202 -63.21 26.69 -24.24
CA ALA A 202 -62.22 25.69 -24.61
C ALA A 202 -60.86 26.30 -24.99
N GLU A 203 -60.91 27.45 -25.74
CA GLU A 203 -59.71 28.20 -26.12
C GLU A 203 -58.95 28.75 -24.88
N LEU A 204 -59.68 29.28 -23.89
CA LEU A 204 -59.09 29.78 -22.64
C LEU A 204 -58.51 28.66 -21.77
N VAL A 205 -59.22 27.51 -21.67
CA VAL A 205 -58.70 26.33 -20.96
C VAL A 205 -57.40 25.84 -21.62
N ALA A 206 -57.40 25.76 -22.96
CA ALA A 206 -56.19 25.41 -23.69
C ALA A 206 -55.06 26.43 -23.46
N LYS A 207 -55.37 27.73 -23.41
CA LYS A 207 -54.41 28.80 -23.17
C LYS A 207 -53.79 28.68 -21.79
N VAL A 208 -54.58 28.45 -20.70
CA VAL A 208 -54.06 28.22 -19.34
C VAL A 208 -53.12 27.03 -19.29
N SER A 209 -53.54 25.92 -19.96
CA SER A 209 -52.70 24.72 -20.02
C SER A 209 -51.40 24.96 -20.76
N ASN A 210 -51.46 25.65 -21.90
CA ASN A 210 -50.29 25.97 -22.73
C ASN A 210 -49.32 26.89 -21.98
N THR A 211 -49.79 27.95 -21.30
CA THR A 211 -48.94 28.84 -20.48
C THR A 211 -48.21 28.04 -19.40
N ARG A 212 -48.91 27.13 -18.71
CA ARG A 212 -48.27 26.28 -17.70
C ARG A 212 -47.24 25.34 -18.30
N ASN A 213 -47.59 24.69 -19.40
CA ASN A 213 -46.66 23.76 -20.09
C ASN A 213 -45.42 24.48 -20.64
N GLN A 214 -45.59 25.66 -21.19
CA GLN A 214 -44.49 26.48 -21.72
C GLN A 214 -43.51 26.84 -20.57
N TYR A 215 -44.03 27.29 -19.42
CA TYR A 215 -43.20 27.59 -18.26
C TYR A 215 -42.37 26.38 -17.83
N PHE A 216 -43.01 25.18 -17.72
CA PHE A 216 -42.30 23.96 -17.37
C PHE A 216 -41.24 23.55 -18.38
N GLN A 217 -41.52 23.72 -19.70
CA GLN A 217 -40.56 23.44 -20.75
C GLN A 217 -39.35 24.38 -20.66
N ASP A 218 -39.57 25.68 -20.43
CA ASP A 218 -38.52 26.67 -20.31
C ASP A 218 -37.63 26.40 -19.08
N VAL A 219 -38.26 26.12 -17.93
CA VAL A 219 -37.53 25.76 -16.69
C VAL A 219 -36.77 24.47 -16.86
N GLN A 220 -37.35 23.46 -17.52
CA GLN A 220 -36.65 22.18 -17.75
C GLN A 220 -35.47 22.34 -18.70
N ALA A 221 -35.59 23.17 -19.72
CA ALA A 221 -34.49 23.46 -20.64
C ALA A 221 -33.34 24.16 -19.90
N GLU A 222 -33.66 25.20 -19.10
CA GLU A 222 -32.65 25.90 -18.27
C GLU A 222 -32.02 24.97 -17.25
N PHE A 223 -32.80 24.04 -16.68
CA PHE A 223 -32.27 23.03 -15.73
C PHE A 223 -31.24 22.12 -16.42
N ASN A 224 -31.57 21.54 -17.56
CA ASN A 224 -30.68 20.62 -18.27
C ASN A 224 -29.37 21.34 -18.71
N GLU A 225 -29.47 22.58 -19.17
CA GLU A 225 -28.31 23.39 -19.54
C GLU A 225 -27.44 23.68 -18.28
N THR A 226 -28.07 24.12 -17.20
CA THR A 226 -27.37 24.44 -15.94
C THR A 226 -26.71 23.18 -15.32
N GLU A 227 -27.38 22.02 -15.41
CA GLU A 227 -26.85 20.74 -14.95
C GLU A 227 -25.56 20.38 -15.70
N GLY A 228 -25.58 20.46 -17.04
CA GLY A 228 -24.39 20.20 -17.86
C GLY A 228 -23.25 21.18 -17.57
N GLN A 229 -23.56 22.47 -17.36
CA GLN A 229 -22.55 23.46 -16.97
C GLN A 229 -21.98 23.18 -15.57
N LEU A 230 -22.82 22.85 -14.60
CA LEU A 230 -22.39 22.52 -13.23
C LEU A 230 -21.49 21.29 -13.22
N GLU A 231 -21.84 20.24 -13.97
CA GLU A 231 -21.02 19.04 -14.08
C GLU A 231 -19.61 19.35 -14.63
N GLY A 232 -19.53 20.13 -15.71
CA GLY A 232 -18.26 20.58 -16.26
C GLY A 232 -17.41 21.39 -15.28
N VAL A 233 -18.05 22.33 -14.57
CA VAL A 233 -17.36 23.16 -13.55
C VAL A 233 -16.93 22.33 -12.34
N MET A 234 -17.70 21.35 -11.91
CA MET A 234 -17.32 20.45 -10.82
C MET A 234 -16.08 19.62 -11.17
N GLN A 235 -15.96 19.15 -12.41
CA GLN A 235 -14.75 18.46 -12.87
C GLN A 235 -13.55 19.41 -12.90
N ALA A 236 -13.72 20.63 -13.38
CA ALA A 236 -12.68 21.66 -13.36
C ALA A 236 -12.25 21.99 -11.91
N LEU A 237 -13.19 22.11 -10.99
CA LEU A 237 -12.92 22.36 -9.55
C LEU A 237 -12.04 21.25 -8.94
N VAL A 238 -12.34 19.97 -9.23
CA VAL A 238 -11.52 18.84 -8.77
C VAL A 238 -10.10 18.92 -9.36
N GLN A 239 -9.96 19.30 -10.61
CA GLN A 239 -8.66 19.47 -11.24
C GLN A 239 -7.86 20.62 -10.61
N ARG A 240 -8.47 21.80 -10.40
CA ARG A 240 -7.83 22.96 -9.78
C ARG A 240 -7.43 22.67 -8.34
N HIS A 241 -8.26 21.95 -7.59
CA HIS A 241 -7.93 21.51 -6.23
C HIS A 241 -6.70 20.59 -6.19
N ARG A 242 -6.57 19.67 -7.15
CA ARG A 242 -5.36 18.83 -7.27
C ARG A 242 -4.13 19.67 -7.60
N GLN A 243 -4.23 20.60 -8.54
CA GLN A 243 -3.13 21.50 -8.90
C GLN A 243 -2.66 22.32 -7.69
N LEU A 244 -3.60 22.86 -6.91
CA LEU A 244 -3.29 23.58 -5.67
C LEU A 244 -2.56 22.68 -4.65
N LYS A 245 -3.04 21.45 -4.44
CA LYS A 245 -2.38 20.48 -3.55
C LYS A 245 -0.98 20.10 -4.02
N GLN A 246 -0.75 20.00 -5.33
CA GLN A 246 0.55 19.65 -5.92
C GLN A 246 1.61 20.75 -5.78
N LYS A 247 1.22 21.97 -5.42
CA LYS A 247 2.14 23.06 -5.08
C LYS A 247 2.88 22.86 -3.75
N THR A 248 2.41 21.94 -2.91
CA THR A 248 3.14 21.50 -1.72
C THR A 248 3.63 20.09 -1.93
N ILE A 249 4.94 19.87 -1.87
CA ILE A 249 5.56 18.56 -2.02
C ILE A 249 5.83 17.96 -0.65
N PHE A 250 5.42 16.70 -0.50
CA PHE A 250 5.61 15.93 0.72
C PHE A 250 6.61 14.81 0.49
N ALA A 251 7.35 14.44 1.54
CA ALA A 251 8.23 13.28 1.53
C ALA A 251 7.41 11.99 1.32
N PRO A 252 7.70 11.19 0.28
CA PRO A 252 6.98 9.94 0.02
C PRO A 252 7.32 8.84 1.02
N VAL A 253 8.50 8.91 1.64
CA VAL A 253 9.04 7.97 2.61
C VAL A 253 9.80 8.70 3.70
N SER A 254 9.96 8.04 4.86
CA SER A 254 10.89 8.49 5.89
C SER A 254 12.32 8.18 5.44
N GLY A 255 13.25 9.12 5.64
CA GLY A 255 14.61 8.95 5.14
C GLY A 255 15.49 10.16 5.37
N ILE A 256 16.66 10.15 4.76
CA ILE A 256 17.62 11.26 4.80
C ILE A 256 17.67 11.91 3.42
N VAL A 257 17.56 13.23 3.38
CA VAL A 257 17.71 14.03 2.15
C VAL A 257 19.18 13.95 1.69
N LYS A 258 19.42 13.30 0.53
CA LYS A 258 20.76 13.11 0.01
C LYS A 258 21.24 14.29 -0.83
N ASN A 259 20.39 14.77 -1.72
CA ASN A 259 20.72 15.79 -2.68
C ASN A 259 19.50 16.66 -2.97
N ILE A 260 19.70 17.96 -3.06
CA ILE A 260 18.68 18.95 -3.45
C ILE A 260 19.17 19.63 -4.72
N ARG A 261 18.40 19.57 -5.80
CA ARG A 261 18.80 20.11 -7.10
C ARG A 261 18.63 21.62 -7.21
N VAL A 262 17.57 22.14 -6.60
CA VAL A 262 17.25 23.57 -6.61
C VAL A 262 17.25 24.08 -5.19
N THR A 263 18.24 24.88 -4.83
CA THR A 263 18.47 25.41 -3.48
C THR A 263 18.08 26.87 -3.33
N THR A 264 17.74 27.53 -4.45
CA THR A 264 17.46 28.98 -4.45
C THR A 264 15.97 29.24 -4.34
N GLU A 265 15.54 29.91 -3.29
CA GLU A 265 14.18 30.45 -3.16
C GLU A 265 13.93 31.47 -4.29
N GLY A 266 12.74 31.44 -4.88
CA GLY A 266 12.43 32.19 -6.10
C GLY A 266 12.89 31.49 -7.39
N GLY A 267 13.58 30.38 -7.32
CA GLY A 267 13.98 29.58 -8.49
C GLY A 267 12.75 28.94 -9.18
N VAL A 268 12.81 28.90 -10.50
CA VAL A 268 11.75 28.26 -11.33
C VAL A 268 12.10 26.82 -11.58
N ILE A 269 11.22 25.91 -11.17
CA ILE A 269 11.31 24.48 -11.41
C ILE A 269 10.34 24.09 -12.53
N ARG A 270 10.81 23.31 -13.50
CA ARG A 270 9.99 22.88 -14.64
C ARG A 270 9.10 21.68 -14.25
N PRO A 271 7.99 21.48 -14.96
CA PRO A 271 7.20 20.26 -14.82
C PRO A 271 8.05 19.00 -15.08
N GLY A 272 7.98 18.02 -14.16
CA GLY A 272 8.74 16.78 -14.22
C GLY A 272 10.19 16.89 -13.73
N GLU A 273 10.66 18.05 -13.29
CA GLU A 273 12.02 18.24 -12.81
C GLU A 273 12.22 17.67 -11.41
N ASP A 274 13.39 17.07 -11.18
CA ASP A 274 13.80 16.52 -9.89
C ASP A 274 14.04 17.65 -8.88
N VAL A 275 13.39 17.63 -7.74
CA VAL A 275 13.57 18.59 -6.65
C VAL A 275 14.65 18.09 -5.70
N MET A 276 14.54 16.83 -5.24
CA MET A 276 15.47 16.23 -4.29
C MET A 276 15.46 14.70 -4.38
N GLU A 277 16.49 14.10 -3.79
CA GLU A 277 16.65 12.68 -3.61
C GLU A 277 16.58 12.34 -2.11
N ILE A 278 15.71 11.37 -1.74
CA ILE A 278 15.58 10.88 -0.37
C ILE A 278 16.06 9.43 -0.33
N VAL A 279 16.99 9.14 0.57
CA VAL A 279 17.44 7.79 0.90
C VAL A 279 16.56 7.28 2.04
N PRO A 280 15.73 6.26 1.80
CA PRO A 280 14.88 5.71 2.85
C PRO A 280 15.71 5.13 3.99
N VAL A 281 15.23 5.33 5.23
CA VAL A 281 15.78 4.70 6.44
C VAL A 281 14.68 3.81 6.99
N ASP A 282 14.60 2.59 6.44
CA ASP A 282 13.65 1.58 6.91
C ASP A 282 14.21 0.85 8.13
N ASP A 283 13.34 0.30 8.98
CA ASP A 283 13.72 -0.49 10.15
C ASP A 283 14.33 -1.85 9.76
N ASP A 284 13.92 -2.40 8.61
CA ASP A 284 14.44 -3.65 8.08
C ASP A 284 15.69 -3.41 7.23
N LEU A 285 16.69 -4.28 7.41
CA LEU A 285 17.88 -4.26 6.57
C LEU A 285 17.79 -5.36 5.52
N VAL A 286 18.29 -5.09 4.34
CA VAL A 286 18.47 -6.10 3.29
C VAL A 286 19.96 -6.38 3.13
N ILE A 287 20.32 -7.66 3.17
CA ILE A 287 21.67 -8.12 2.93
C ILE A 287 21.71 -8.82 1.58
N GLU A 288 22.49 -8.28 0.65
CA GLU A 288 22.83 -8.96 -0.59
C GLU A 288 24.03 -9.84 -0.34
N ALA A 289 23.90 -11.16 -0.53
CA ALA A 289 24.98 -12.10 -0.30
C ALA A 289 25.26 -12.97 -1.53
N LYS A 290 26.50 -13.41 -1.65
CA LYS A 290 27.03 -14.23 -2.75
C LYS A 290 27.08 -15.69 -2.32
N LEU A 291 26.15 -16.50 -2.80
CA LEU A 291 26.05 -17.90 -2.48
C LEU A 291 26.83 -18.76 -3.45
N SER A 292 27.56 -19.74 -2.94
CA SER A 292 28.25 -20.73 -3.78
C SER A 292 27.25 -21.58 -4.59
N PRO A 293 27.53 -21.87 -5.89
CA PRO A 293 26.73 -22.80 -6.68
C PRO A 293 26.59 -24.20 -6.07
N ALA A 294 27.56 -24.62 -5.24
CA ALA A 294 27.50 -25.91 -4.56
C ALA A 294 26.34 -26.03 -3.54
N ASP A 295 25.88 -24.89 -2.99
CA ASP A 295 24.90 -24.84 -1.91
C ASP A 295 23.47 -24.53 -2.43
N ILE A 296 23.30 -24.11 -3.69
CA ILE A 296 22.02 -23.65 -4.24
C ILE A 296 20.93 -24.74 -4.18
N GLY A 297 21.31 -26.02 -4.33
CA GLY A 297 20.37 -27.13 -4.32
C GLY A 297 19.60 -27.30 -3.00
N PHE A 298 20.12 -26.73 -1.90
CA PHE A 298 19.56 -26.84 -0.56
C PHE A 298 18.85 -25.56 -0.09
N ILE A 299 18.87 -24.50 -0.87
CA ILE A 299 18.34 -23.20 -0.50
C ILE A 299 17.01 -22.92 -1.23
N ARG A 300 16.06 -22.40 -0.47
CA ARG A 300 14.73 -21.99 -0.95
C ARG A 300 14.31 -20.68 -0.33
N GLU A 301 13.51 -19.91 -1.05
CA GLU A 301 12.87 -18.72 -0.50
C GLU A 301 12.01 -19.08 0.72
N GLY A 302 12.01 -18.20 1.71
CA GLY A 302 11.30 -18.39 2.99
C GLY A 302 12.13 -19.05 4.08
N GLN A 303 13.35 -19.53 3.80
CA GLN A 303 14.22 -20.11 4.82
C GLN A 303 14.72 -19.06 5.81
N VAL A 304 14.85 -19.49 7.08
CA VAL A 304 15.43 -18.66 8.14
C VAL A 304 16.93 -18.53 7.92
N ALA A 305 17.41 -17.31 8.05
CA ALA A 305 18.82 -16.99 7.96
C ALA A 305 19.29 -16.20 9.20
N ALA A 306 20.50 -16.42 9.61
CA ALA A 306 21.19 -15.62 10.61
C ALA A 306 22.19 -14.70 9.92
N VAL A 307 22.11 -13.41 10.19
CA VAL A 307 22.99 -12.39 9.61
C VAL A 307 23.97 -11.91 10.67
N LYS A 308 25.24 -12.08 10.40
CA LYS A 308 26.35 -11.61 11.24
C LYS A 308 27.01 -10.43 10.55
N ILE A 309 26.96 -9.26 11.17
CA ILE A 309 27.62 -8.06 10.63
C ILE A 309 29.09 -8.10 11.06
N ASP A 310 30.02 -8.06 10.12
CA ASP A 310 31.45 -8.25 10.38
C ASP A 310 32.07 -7.14 11.24
N ALA A 311 31.46 -5.96 11.27
CA ALA A 311 31.88 -4.83 12.11
C ALA A 311 31.61 -5.06 13.61
N PHE A 312 30.76 -6.04 13.96
CA PHE A 312 30.38 -6.33 15.35
C PHE A 312 30.71 -7.78 15.70
N ASP A 313 31.32 -7.98 16.85
CA ASP A 313 31.68 -9.32 17.32
C ASP A 313 30.41 -10.13 17.64
N TYR A 314 30.11 -11.12 16.79
CA TYR A 314 28.92 -11.97 16.92
C TYR A 314 28.91 -12.83 18.19
N THR A 315 30.09 -13.03 18.85
CA THR A 315 30.15 -13.77 20.12
C THR A 315 29.59 -12.94 21.28
N ILE A 316 29.60 -11.62 21.15
CA ILE A 316 29.11 -10.67 22.15
C ILE A 316 27.69 -10.20 21.82
N TYR A 317 27.44 -9.83 20.56
CA TYR A 317 26.18 -9.21 20.11
C TYR A 317 25.19 -10.23 19.53
N GLY A 318 25.68 -11.39 19.10
CA GLY A 318 24.85 -12.40 18.44
C GLY A 318 24.67 -12.10 16.95
N ASP A 319 23.59 -12.58 16.40
CA ASP A 319 23.18 -12.42 15.01
C ASP A 319 21.89 -11.63 14.88
N LEU A 320 21.58 -11.17 13.68
CA LEU A 320 20.29 -10.61 13.32
C LEU A 320 19.44 -11.71 12.67
N PRO A 321 18.28 -12.04 13.22
CA PRO A 321 17.37 -12.97 12.58
C PRO A 321 16.84 -12.39 11.28
N GLY A 322 16.82 -13.19 10.24
CA GLY A 322 16.37 -12.79 8.92
C GLY A 322 15.67 -13.92 8.17
N THR A 323 15.10 -13.56 7.04
CA THR A 323 14.44 -14.50 6.12
C THR A 323 14.95 -14.26 4.71
N LEU A 324 15.32 -15.35 4.04
CA LEU A 324 15.69 -15.35 2.63
C LEU A 324 14.44 -15.11 1.77
N PHE A 325 14.41 -14.04 0.98
CA PHE A 325 13.23 -13.69 0.18
C PHE A 325 13.48 -13.61 -1.34
N TYR A 326 14.75 -13.68 -1.76
CA TYR A 326 15.09 -13.65 -3.17
C TYR A 326 16.33 -14.48 -3.47
N ILE A 327 16.29 -15.21 -4.57
CA ILE A 327 17.40 -15.99 -5.13
C ILE A 327 17.47 -15.65 -6.63
N SER A 328 18.66 -15.30 -7.15
CA SER A 328 18.83 -15.04 -8.59
C SER A 328 18.53 -16.31 -9.41
N ALA A 329 17.88 -16.13 -10.56
CA ALA A 329 17.52 -17.24 -11.44
C ALA A 329 18.75 -17.89 -12.13
N ASP A 330 19.87 -17.13 -12.21
CA ASP A 330 21.11 -17.56 -12.87
C ASP A 330 22.33 -17.13 -12.06
N THR A 331 23.46 -17.74 -12.34
CA THR A 331 24.77 -17.37 -11.76
C THR A 331 25.24 -16.05 -12.31
N LEU A 332 25.85 -15.28 -11.44
CA LEU A 332 26.59 -14.05 -11.76
C LEU A 332 28.07 -14.30 -11.57
N GLU A 333 28.90 -13.58 -12.29
CA GLU A 333 30.35 -13.70 -12.20
C GLU A 333 30.93 -12.56 -11.36
N ASP A 334 31.76 -12.90 -10.38
CA ASP A 334 32.51 -11.93 -9.59
C ASP A 334 33.97 -11.90 -10.11
N SER A 335 34.36 -10.77 -10.68
CA SER A 335 35.71 -10.58 -11.21
C SER A 335 36.69 -10.36 -10.05
N THR A 336 37.38 -11.40 -9.66
CA THR A 336 38.46 -11.33 -8.66
C THR A 336 39.85 -11.38 -9.32
N ARG A 337 40.90 -11.01 -8.55
CA ARG A 337 42.27 -11.13 -9.02
C ARG A 337 42.72 -12.56 -9.40
N GLN A 338 41.95 -13.57 -8.99
CA GLN A 338 42.23 -14.99 -9.22
C GLN A 338 41.36 -15.59 -10.34
N GLY A 339 40.51 -14.80 -11.00
CA GLY A 339 39.60 -15.22 -12.05
C GLY A 339 38.12 -14.92 -11.73
N GLU A 340 37.23 -15.31 -12.63
CA GLU A 340 35.78 -15.17 -12.49
C GLU A 340 35.24 -16.34 -11.67
N ILE A 341 34.59 -16.00 -10.55
CA ILE A 341 33.98 -16.98 -9.65
C ILE A 341 32.45 -16.86 -9.81
N PRO A 342 31.78 -17.91 -10.28
CA PRO A 342 30.32 -17.88 -10.38
C PRO A 342 29.67 -17.94 -8.98
N PHE A 343 28.62 -17.15 -8.77
CA PHE A 343 27.83 -17.13 -7.55
C PHE A 343 26.36 -16.89 -7.84
N TYR A 344 25.49 -17.33 -6.95
CA TYR A 344 24.08 -16.93 -6.93
C TYR A 344 23.91 -15.74 -5.99
N ARG A 345 23.20 -14.70 -6.46
CA ARG A 345 22.84 -13.58 -5.62
C ARG A 345 21.62 -13.94 -4.78
N ILE A 346 21.73 -13.79 -3.49
CA ILE A 346 20.61 -13.98 -2.56
C ILE A 346 20.37 -12.71 -1.77
N HIS A 347 19.10 -12.44 -1.44
CA HIS A 347 18.75 -11.32 -0.56
C HIS A 347 18.06 -11.87 0.70
N VAL A 348 18.57 -11.44 1.84
CA VAL A 348 18.01 -11.75 3.15
C VAL A 348 17.51 -10.47 3.79
N ARG A 349 16.26 -10.46 4.25
CA ARG A 349 15.66 -9.37 4.98
C ARG A 349 15.73 -9.68 6.46
N THR A 350 16.27 -8.77 7.29
CA THR A 350 16.28 -8.91 8.75
C THR A 350 14.89 -8.57 9.31
N GLN A 351 14.60 -9.09 10.49
CA GLN A 351 13.43 -8.74 11.26
C GLN A 351 13.80 -7.61 12.24
N GLY A 352 13.94 -6.38 11.71
CA GLY A 352 14.39 -5.23 12.47
C GLY A 352 15.92 -5.15 12.60
N ARG A 353 16.39 -4.36 13.58
CA ARG A 353 17.82 -4.09 13.85
C ARG A 353 18.31 -4.64 15.19
N VAL A 354 17.51 -5.53 15.80
CA VAL A 354 17.77 -6.04 17.15
C VAL A 354 18.62 -7.30 17.07
N PHE A 355 19.79 -7.26 17.69
CA PHE A 355 20.70 -8.40 17.80
C PHE A 355 20.21 -9.43 18.84
N SER A 356 20.33 -10.72 18.53
CA SER A 356 19.86 -11.82 19.38
C SER A 356 20.59 -11.91 20.73
N GLY A 357 21.86 -11.50 20.77
CA GLY A 357 22.69 -11.60 22.01
C GLY A 357 22.57 -10.40 22.93
N LYS A 358 22.34 -9.20 22.43
CA LYS A 358 22.16 -7.95 23.22
C LYS A 358 21.08 -7.07 22.60
N PRO A 359 19.81 -7.31 22.93
CA PRO A 359 18.68 -6.55 22.34
C PRO A 359 18.69 -5.05 22.69
N GLU A 360 19.36 -4.65 23.78
CA GLU A 360 19.40 -3.26 24.24
C GLU A 360 20.52 -2.42 23.57
N ALA A 361 21.38 -3.05 22.75
CA ALA A 361 22.46 -2.34 22.09
C ALA A 361 21.93 -1.61 20.84
N ASP A 362 21.87 -0.29 20.92
CA ASP A 362 21.54 0.57 19.77
C ASP A 362 22.80 0.70 18.87
N LEU A 363 22.98 -0.28 17.99
CA LEU A 363 24.08 -0.32 17.05
C LEU A 363 23.65 0.25 15.67
N HIS A 364 24.33 1.29 15.23
CA HIS A 364 24.07 1.91 13.94
C HIS A 364 24.64 1.06 12.80
N ILE A 365 23.77 0.33 12.10
CA ILE A 365 24.12 -0.44 10.92
C ILE A 365 23.96 0.44 9.69
N LEU A 366 25.04 0.65 8.95
CA LEU A 366 25.06 1.50 7.77
C LEU A 366 25.09 0.65 6.48
N PRO A 367 24.44 1.08 5.42
CA PRO A 367 24.62 0.50 4.10
C PRO A 367 26.11 0.48 3.71
N GLY A 368 26.55 -0.62 3.07
CA GLY A 368 27.95 -0.84 2.72
C GLY A 368 28.75 -1.65 3.75
N MET A 369 28.23 -1.90 4.96
CA MET A 369 28.89 -2.81 5.91
C MET A 369 28.88 -4.23 5.37
N THR A 370 29.98 -4.97 5.55
CA THR A 370 30.07 -6.38 5.21
C THR A 370 29.36 -7.24 6.24
N ALA A 371 28.81 -8.35 5.80
CA ALA A 371 28.09 -9.29 6.63
C ALA A 371 28.29 -10.72 6.14
N THR A 372 28.16 -11.67 7.03
CA THR A 372 28.12 -13.09 6.70
C THR A 372 26.70 -13.61 6.96
N VAL A 373 26.07 -14.15 5.91
CA VAL A 373 24.73 -14.74 5.98
C VAL A 373 24.86 -16.25 6.15
N GLU A 374 24.23 -16.81 7.16
CA GLU A 374 24.11 -18.25 7.40
C GLU A 374 22.65 -18.68 7.18
N VAL A 375 22.36 -19.31 6.05
CA VAL A 375 21.03 -19.82 5.72
C VAL A 375 20.90 -21.24 6.25
N ARG A 376 19.85 -21.52 7.05
CA ARG A 376 19.58 -22.87 7.55
C ARG A 376 19.02 -23.75 6.44
N THR A 377 19.79 -24.75 6.02
CA THR A 377 19.44 -25.64 4.92
C THR A 377 18.77 -26.93 5.37
N GLY A 378 18.95 -27.30 6.63
CA GLY A 378 18.35 -28.52 7.19
C GLY A 378 19.01 -28.93 8.50
N LYS A 379 18.68 -30.13 8.96
CA LYS A 379 19.26 -30.77 10.14
C LYS A 379 19.95 -32.05 9.72
N ASN A 380 21.09 -32.32 10.30
CA ASN A 380 21.81 -33.56 10.06
C ASN A 380 22.23 -34.18 11.41
N THR A 381 22.26 -35.51 11.47
CA THR A 381 22.69 -36.18 12.72
C THR A 381 24.21 -36.12 12.88
N VAL A 382 24.69 -36.09 14.12
CA VAL A 382 26.13 -36.15 14.45
C VAL A 382 26.76 -37.37 13.80
N LEU A 383 26.05 -38.50 13.79
CA LEU A 383 26.52 -39.75 13.20
C LEU A 383 26.75 -39.59 11.68
N ASN A 384 25.79 -39.01 10.95
CA ASN A 384 25.94 -38.77 9.52
C ASN A 384 27.09 -37.81 9.22
N TYR A 385 27.27 -36.79 10.06
CA TYR A 385 28.37 -35.84 9.91
C TYR A 385 29.73 -36.51 10.03
N LEU A 386 29.90 -37.42 11.02
CA LEU A 386 31.14 -38.18 11.24
C LEU A 386 31.38 -39.24 10.16
N LEU A 387 30.32 -39.85 9.61
CA LEU A 387 30.44 -40.91 8.58
C LEU A 387 30.58 -40.35 7.17
N LYS A 388 30.16 -39.07 6.91
CA LYS A 388 30.21 -38.45 5.60
C LYS A 388 31.56 -38.51 4.88
N PRO A 389 32.73 -38.19 5.53
CA PRO A 389 34.05 -38.32 4.89
C PRO A 389 34.40 -39.77 4.54
N ILE A 390 34.04 -40.71 5.41
CA ILE A 390 34.30 -42.12 5.20
C ILE A 390 33.45 -42.67 4.04
N ALA A 391 32.16 -42.34 4.00
CA ALA A 391 31.25 -42.70 2.95
C ALA A 391 31.69 -42.10 1.58
N LYS A 392 32.14 -40.84 1.60
CA LYS A 392 32.64 -40.14 0.38
C LYS A 392 33.86 -40.86 -0.18
N THR A 393 34.84 -41.17 0.65
CA THR A 393 36.09 -41.88 0.23
C THR A 393 35.78 -43.27 -0.31
N LEU A 394 34.81 -43.98 0.29
CA LEU A 394 34.38 -45.33 -0.18
C LEU A 394 33.69 -45.23 -1.55
N VAL A 395 32.79 -44.27 -1.74
CA VAL A 395 32.09 -44.08 -3.02
C VAL A 395 33.07 -43.64 -4.12
N GLU A 396 34.00 -42.72 -3.81
CA GLU A 396 35.01 -42.27 -4.76
C GLU A 396 36.00 -43.37 -5.14
N SER A 397 36.40 -44.28 -4.19
CA SER A 397 37.30 -45.38 -4.45
C SER A 397 36.64 -46.53 -5.19
N MET A 398 35.32 -46.70 -5.09
CA MET A 398 34.53 -47.73 -5.80
C MET A 398 33.97 -47.24 -7.14
N GLY A 399 34.09 -45.96 -7.42
CA GLY A 399 33.61 -45.31 -8.64
C GLY A 399 34.73 -45.08 -9.67
N GLU A 400 35.77 -45.85 -9.69
CA GLU A 400 36.84 -45.77 -10.68
C GLU A 400 36.32 -46.03 -12.08
N ARG A 401 36.47 -45.03 -12.97
CA ARG A 401 36.36 -45.16 -14.41
C ARG A 401 37.74 -45.18 -14.99
#